data_b9ccb1b1d079c857be728627dab60268
#
_entry.id   b9ccb1b1d079c857be728627dab60268
#
_cell.length_a   1.000
_cell.length_b   1.000
_cell.length_c   1.000
_cell.angle_alpha   90.00
_cell.angle_beta   90.00
_cell.angle_gamma   90.00
#
_symmetry.space_group_name_H-M   'P 1'
#
loop_
_entity.id
_entity.type
_entity.pdbx_description
1 polymer ?
#
loop_
_entity_poly.entity_id
_entity_poly.type
_entity_poly.pdbx_seq_one_letter_code
_entity_poly.pdbx_strand_id
1 'polypeptide(L)'
;PFLTQTETILRTGAPITDLIGLGIGLTPSGDDFLCGVLAGLTLLGLRDSQDFRHLSAEISRNLAKTNAISAAFLRCAMNGQFSEALVTLGAVSFSQSLQMFHDIGHSSGADTLCGLYFALCGLYFAFGKFS
;
A
#
# COMPACT_ATOMS: atom_id res chain seq x y z
N PRO A 1 -7.97 -12.60 10.30
CA PRO A 1 -7.10 -12.50 9.13
C PRO A 1 -7.20 -11.16 8.43
N PHE A 2 -6.14 -10.76 7.79
CA PHE A 2 -6.04 -9.47 7.11
C PHE A 2 -7.17 -9.25 6.09
N LEU A 3 -7.48 -10.24 5.27
CA LEU A 3 -8.52 -10.12 4.25
C LEU A 3 -9.89 -9.82 4.86
N THR A 4 -10.25 -10.48 5.94
CA THR A 4 -11.53 -10.25 6.63
C THR A 4 -11.60 -8.84 7.21
N GLN A 5 -10.50 -8.37 7.79
CA GLN A 5 -10.41 -7.03 8.35
C GLN A 5 -10.47 -5.98 7.25
N THR A 6 -9.79 -6.23 6.13
CA THR A 6 -9.85 -5.34 4.95
C THR A 6 -11.27 -5.26 4.40
N GLU A 7 -11.96 -6.39 4.27
CA GLU A 7 -13.36 -6.41 3.85
C GLU A 7 -14.24 -5.58 4.79
N THR A 8 -14.02 -5.73 6.10
CA THR A 8 -14.79 -4.96 7.09
C THR A 8 -14.57 -3.47 6.90
N ILE A 9 -13.32 -3.04 6.73
CA ILE A 9 -12.98 -1.64 6.50
C ILE A 9 -13.66 -1.13 5.22
N LEU A 10 -13.59 -1.89 4.15
CA LEU A 10 -14.24 -1.53 2.89
C LEU A 10 -15.75 -1.39 3.03
N ARG A 11 -16.39 -2.31 3.74
CA ARG A 11 -17.84 -2.31 3.92
C ARG A 11 -18.34 -1.18 4.82
N THR A 12 -17.57 -0.86 5.86
CA THR A 12 -17.98 0.14 6.85
C THR A 12 -17.61 1.56 6.45
N GLY A 13 -16.82 1.73 5.40
CA GLY A 13 -16.31 3.05 5.02
C GLY A 13 -15.32 3.62 6.02
N ALA A 14 -14.71 2.77 6.83
CA ALA A 14 -13.68 3.20 7.76
C ALA A 14 -12.48 3.81 7.02
N PRO A 15 -11.70 4.72 7.66
CA PRO A 15 -10.54 5.31 7.02
C PRO A 15 -9.52 4.24 6.60
N ILE A 16 -8.92 4.44 5.44
CA ILE A 16 -7.88 3.53 4.93
C ILE A 16 -6.70 3.42 5.92
N THR A 17 -6.46 4.45 6.71
CA THR A 17 -5.41 4.46 7.73
C THR A 17 -5.67 3.50 8.89
N ASP A 18 -6.86 2.94 9.00
CA ASP A 18 -7.14 1.86 9.95
C ASP A 18 -6.38 0.57 9.59
N LEU A 19 -5.82 0.51 8.39
CA LEU A 19 -4.94 -0.58 7.97
C LEU A 19 -3.53 -0.48 8.56
N ILE A 20 -3.11 0.71 9.00
CA ILE A 20 -1.75 0.91 9.51
C ILE A 20 -1.52 0.07 10.76
N GLY A 21 -0.45 -0.74 10.73
CA GLY A 21 -0.13 -1.65 11.82
C GLY A 21 -0.95 -2.94 11.83
N LEU A 22 -1.86 -3.11 10.88
CA LEU A 22 -2.72 -4.28 10.81
C LEU A 22 -1.99 -5.47 10.23
N GLY A 23 -1.85 -6.55 11.00
CA GLY A 23 -1.15 -7.75 10.59
C GLY A 23 -0.01 -8.09 11.54
N ILE A 24 0.80 -9.06 11.16
CA ILE A 24 1.92 -9.55 11.94
C ILE A 24 3.22 -9.42 11.15
N GLY A 25 4.37 -9.46 11.86
CA GLY A 25 5.68 -9.41 11.24
C GLY A 25 6.29 -8.01 11.20
N LEU A 26 7.45 -7.88 10.58
CA LEU A 26 8.21 -6.63 10.51
C LEU A 26 7.51 -5.59 9.63
N THR A 27 6.83 -6.05 8.57
CA THR A 27 6.01 -5.20 7.73
C THR A 27 4.60 -5.76 7.75
N PRO A 28 3.74 -5.29 8.66
CA PRO A 28 2.36 -5.75 8.73
C PRO A 28 1.64 -5.64 7.39
N SER A 29 0.74 -6.57 7.12
CA SER A 29 0.04 -6.66 5.82
C SER A 29 -0.67 -5.37 5.42
N GLY A 30 -1.25 -4.67 6.39
CA GLY A 30 -1.90 -3.39 6.13
C GLY A 30 -0.94 -2.34 5.60
N ASP A 31 0.27 -2.29 6.16
CA ASP A 31 1.30 -1.34 5.73
C ASP A 31 1.79 -1.68 4.32
N ASP A 32 2.02 -2.96 4.04
CA ASP A 32 2.42 -3.40 2.69
C ASP A 32 1.33 -3.06 1.66
N PHE A 33 0.07 -3.27 2.02
CA PHE A 33 -1.05 -2.87 1.18
C PHE A 33 -1.02 -1.36 0.87
N LEU A 34 -0.81 -0.54 1.89
CA LEU A 34 -0.73 0.92 1.71
C LEU A 34 0.47 1.33 0.84
N CYS A 35 1.62 0.68 1.00
CA CYS A 35 2.75 0.89 0.10
C CYS A 35 2.36 0.60 -1.35
N GLY A 36 1.62 -0.48 -1.57
CA GLY A 36 1.11 -0.84 -2.90
C GLY A 36 0.14 0.20 -3.45
N VAL A 37 -0.75 0.74 -2.62
CA VAL A 37 -1.68 1.81 -3.02
C VAL A 37 -0.89 3.05 -3.46
N LEU A 38 0.08 3.46 -2.66
CA LEU A 38 0.93 4.62 -2.98
C LEU A 38 1.70 4.41 -4.29
N ALA A 39 2.22 3.19 -4.50
CA ALA A 39 2.91 2.83 -5.73
C ALA A 39 1.97 2.92 -6.94
N GLY A 40 0.76 2.40 -6.80
CA GLY A 40 -0.25 2.44 -7.87
C GLY A 40 -0.63 3.87 -8.24
N LEU A 41 -0.86 4.71 -7.25
CA LEU A 41 -1.14 6.13 -7.49
C LEU A 41 0.04 6.82 -8.18
N THR A 42 1.25 6.48 -7.80
CA THR A 42 2.47 7.01 -8.43
C THR A 42 2.54 6.57 -9.91
N LEU A 43 2.27 5.30 -10.21
CA LEU A 43 2.24 4.78 -11.58
C LEU A 43 1.18 5.44 -12.45
N LEU A 44 0.04 5.81 -11.84
CA LEU A 44 -1.02 6.53 -12.53
C LEU A 44 -0.72 8.03 -12.73
N GLY A 45 0.42 8.51 -12.26
CA GLY A 45 0.78 9.92 -12.36
C GLY A 45 0.01 10.81 -11.39
N LEU A 46 -0.49 10.26 -10.29
CA LEU A 46 -1.37 10.96 -9.35
C LEU A 46 -0.67 11.47 -8.10
N ARG A 47 0.67 11.54 -8.09
CA ARG A 47 1.41 12.02 -6.92
C ARG A 47 1.08 13.46 -6.54
N ASP A 48 0.72 14.30 -7.49
CA ASP A 48 0.35 15.68 -7.24
C ASP A 48 -1.15 15.85 -7.01
N SER A 49 -1.90 14.76 -7.02
CA SER A 49 -3.34 14.81 -6.80
C SER A 49 -3.66 15.11 -5.33
N GLN A 50 -4.84 15.65 -5.11
CA GLN A 50 -5.35 15.89 -3.77
C GLN A 50 -5.49 14.59 -2.98
N ASP A 51 -5.92 13.52 -3.63
CA ASP A 51 -6.10 12.21 -3.01
C ASP A 51 -4.77 11.67 -2.48
N PHE A 52 -3.70 11.74 -3.29
CA PHE A 52 -2.38 11.29 -2.85
C PHE A 52 -1.89 12.12 -1.65
N ARG A 53 -2.04 13.45 -1.72
CA ARG A 53 -1.64 14.33 -0.62
C ARG A 53 -2.42 14.06 0.65
N HIS A 54 -3.72 13.84 0.54
CA HIS A 54 -4.55 13.51 1.69
C HIS A 54 -4.15 12.17 2.31
N LEU A 55 -3.97 11.15 1.49
CA LEU A 55 -3.55 9.84 1.95
C LEU A 55 -2.19 9.91 2.65
N SER A 56 -1.22 10.58 2.03
CA SER A 56 0.12 10.75 2.61
C SER A 56 0.07 11.48 3.95
N ALA A 57 -0.74 12.53 4.04
CA ALA A 57 -0.91 13.28 5.29
C ALA A 57 -1.53 12.40 6.39
N GLU A 58 -2.55 11.62 6.05
CA GLU A 58 -3.20 10.71 7.00
C GLU A 58 -2.25 9.61 7.46
N ILE A 59 -1.48 9.03 6.54
CA ILE A 59 -0.47 8.03 6.90
C ILE A 59 0.57 8.65 7.84
N SER A 60 1.07 9.84 7.52
CA SER A 60 2.06 10.53 8.35
C SER A 60 1.58 10.75 9.78
N ARG A 61 0.31 11.10 9.94
CA ARG A 61 -0.29 11.31 11.27
C ARG A 61 -0.46 10.02 12.07
N ASN A 62 -0.43 8.86 11.41
CA ASN A 62 -0.74 7.58 12.03
C ASN A 62 0.45 6.61 12.08
N LEU A 63 1.65 7.06 11.74
CA LEU A 63 2.83 6.18 11.71
C LEU A 63 3.15 5.56 13.07
N ALA A 64 2.71 6.17 14.16
CA ALA A 64 2.89 5.60 15.49
C ALA A 64 2.11 4.30 15.72
N LYS A 65 1.15 3.98 14.85
CA LYS A 65 0.38 2.73 14.93
C LYS A 65 1.16 1.51 14.46
N THR A 66 2.30 1.70 13.83
CA THR A 66 3.12 0.60 13.34
C THR A 66 4.54 0.69 13.91
N ASN A 67 5.41 -0.26 13.53
CA ASN A 67 6.79 -0.28 14.01
C ASN A 67 7.68 0.65 13.18
N ALA A 68 8.90 0.90 13.68
CA ALA A 68 9.84 1.83 13.06
C ALA A 68 10.27 1.40 11.66
N ILE A 69 10.42 0.10 11.41
CA ILE A 69 10.84 -0.43 10.11
C ILE A 69 9.75 -0.19 9.08
N SER A 70 8.52 -0.56 9.41
CA SER A 70 7.38 -0.39 8.52
C SER A 70 7.08 1.07 8.27
N ALA A 71 7.18 1.92 9.30
CA ALA A 71 7.03 3.36 9.16
C ALA A 71 8.05 3.94 8.17
N ALA A 72 9.30 3.43 8.19
CA ALA A 72 10.32 3.86 7.24
C ALA A 72 9.95 3.49 5.80
N PHE A 73 9.42 2.29 5.57
CA PHE A 73 8.95 1.89 4.24
C PHE A 73 7.78 2.75 3.76
N LEU A 74 6.84 3.07 4.65
CA LEU A 74 5.73 3.96 4.29
C LEU A 74 6.24 5.36 3.92
N ARG A 75 7.22 5.90 4.65
CA ARG A 75 7.84 7.18 4.31
C ARG A 75 8.52 7.12 2.94
N CYS A 76 9.24 6.04 2.66
CA CYS A 76 9.86 5.85 1.34
C CYS A 76 8.80 5.85 0.25
N ALA A 77 7.70 5.12 0.44
CA ALA A 77 6.61 5.05 -0.53
C ALA A 77 5.99 6.43 -0.79
N MET A 78 5.78 7.20 0.26
CA MET A 78 5.27 8.57 0.11
C MET A 78 6.23 9.49 -0.67
N ASN A 79 7.53 9.18 -0.65
CA ASN A 79 8.55 9.92 -1.39
C ASN A 79 8.85 9.31 -2.76
N GLY A 80 8.08 8.32 -3.20
CA GLY A 80 8.27 7.70 -4.49
C GLY A 80 9.38 6.68 -4.55
N GLN A 81 9.85 6.20 -3.41
CA GLN A 81 10.91 5.20 -3.30
C GLN A 81 10.27 3.85 -2.97
N PHE A 82 10.37 2.90 -3.89
CA PHE A 82 9.72 1.60 -3.79
C PHE A 82 10.73 0.47 -3.94
N SER A 83 10.29 -0.76 -3.64
CA SER A 83 11.10 -1.94 -3.85
C SER A 83 11.44 -2.11 -5.34
N GLU A 84 12.53 -2.84 -5.61
CA GLU A 84 12.94 -3.14 -6.96
C GLU A 84 11.81 -3.79 -7.76
N ALA A 85 11.04 -4.67 -7.15
CA ALA A 85 9.92 -5.33 -7.80
C ALA A 85 8.89 -4.33 -8.34
N LEU A 86 8.57 -3.28 -7.58
CA LEU A 86 7.66 -2.24 -8.02
C LEU A 86 8.30 -1.34 -9.07
N VAL A 87 9.56 -0.96 -8.88
CA VAL A 87 10.27 -0.06 -9.80
C VAL A 87 10.42 -0.68 -11.18
N THR A 88 10.64 -1.98 -11.26
CA THR A 88 10.85 -2.70 -12.52
C THR A 88 9.56 -3.26 -13.11
N LEU A 89 8.41 -2.99 -12.48
CA LEU A 89 7.12 -3.46 -12.96
C LEU A 89 6.87 -2.92 -14.37
N GLY A 90 6.59 -3.84 -15.30
CA GLY A 90 6.42 -3.51 -16.72
C GLY A 90 7.69 -3.53 -17.54
N ALA A 91 8.86 -3.51 -16.92
CA ALA A 91 10.15 -3.65 -17.61
C ALA A 91 10.60 -5.10 -17.76
N VAL A 92 9.93 -6.01 -17.04
CA VAL A 92 10.24 -7.45 -17.07
C VAL A 92 8.96 -8.22 -17.41
N SER A 93 9.10 -9.52 -17.71
CA SER A 93 7.94 -10.36 -18.01
C SER A 93 7.05 -10.50 -16.79
N PHE A 94 5.78 -10.85 -17.02
CA PHE A 94 4.82 -11.10 -15.94
C PHE A 94 5.33 -12.16 -14.96
N SER A 95 5.91 -13.26 -15.50
CA SER A 95 6.47 -14.32 -14.65
C SER A 95 7.59 -13.82 -13.76
N GLN A 96 8.49 -13.00 -14.31
CA GLN A 96 9.57 -12.40 -13.53
C GLN A 96 9.06 -11.45 -12.48
N SER A 97 8.04 -10.65 -12.80
CA SER A 97 7.41 -9.75 -11.82
C SER A 97 6.80 -10.53 -10.67
N LEU A 98 6.07 -11.62 -10.97
CA LEU A 98 5.48 -12.47 -9.92
C LEU A 98 6.55 -13.06 -9.01
N GLN A 99 7.67 -13.53 -9.60
CA GLN A 99 8.75 -14.10 -8.82
C GLN A 99 9.41 -13.07 -7.91
N MET A 100 9.64 -11.87 -8.43
CA MET A 100 10.22 -10.78 -7.64
C MET A 100 9.33 -10.43 -6.43
N PHE A 101 8.01 -10.34 -6.62
CA PHE A 101 7.09 -10.09 -5.53
C PHE A 101 7.04 -11.25 -4.53
N HIS A 102 7.10 -12.47 -5.03
CA HIS A 102 7.13 -13.65 -4.17
C HIS A 102 8.37 -13.66 -3.27
N ASP A 103 9.51 -13.16 -3.77
CA ASP A 103 10.79 -13.18 -3.06
C ASP A 103 10.92 -12.06 -2.01
N ILE A 104 10.02 -11.07 -1.97
CA ILE A 104 10.09 -9.95 -1.02
C ILE A 104 9.94 -10.41 0.42
N GLY A 105 9.15 -11.45 0.65
CA GLY A 105 8.94 -11.96 1.99
C GLY A 105 7.70 -12.81 2.04
N HIS A 106 7.37 -13.31 3.22
CA HIS A 106 6.34 -14.33 3.38
C HIS A 106 5.00 -13.95 2.74
N SER A 107 4.43 -12.80 3.08
CA SER A 107 3.18 -12.31 2.50
C SER A 107 3.28 -10.89 1.96
N SER A 108 4.38 -10.20 2.23
CA SER A 108 4.55 -8.78 1.88
C SER A 108 4.38 -8.51 0.38
N GLY A 109 4.91 -9.40 -0.47
CA GLY A 109 4.78 -9.25 -1.91
C GLY A 109 3.34 -9.31 -2.36
N ALA A 110 2.58 -10.29 -1.86
CA ALA A 110 1.16 -10.44 -2.18
C ALA A 110 0.34 -9.25 -1.67
N ASP A 111 0.60 -8.81 -0.46
CA ASP A 111 -0.13 -7.68 0.14
C ASP A 111 0.14 -6.39 -0.63
N THR A 112 1.40 -6.16 -1.03
CA THR A 112 1.78 -5.02 -1.86
C THR A 112 1.09 -5.06 -3.21
N LEU A 113 1.04 -6.23 -3.86
CA LEU A 113 0.33 -6.39 -5.14
C LEU A 113 -1.16 -6.12 -4.99
N CYS A 114 -1.77 -6.54 -3.89
CA CYS A 114 -3.17 -6.25 -3.63
C CYS A 114 -3.42 -4.74 -3.55
N GLY A 115 -2.55 -4.01 -2.87
CA GLY A 115 -2.64 -2.56 -2.78
C GLY A 115 -2.44 -1.88 -4.13
N LEU A 116 -1.47 -2.34 -4.91
CA LEU A 116 -1.23 -1.85 -6.26
C LEU A 116 -2.45 -2.06 -7.14
N TYR A 117 -2.99 -3.27 -7.14
CA TYR A 117 -4.20 -3.61 -7.91
C TYR A 117 -5.39 -2.73 -7.49
N PHE A 118 -5.57 -2.56 -6.20
CA PHE A 118 -6.62 -1.71 -5.64
C PHE A 118 -6.54 -0.29 -6.21
N ALA A 119 -5.34 0.30 -6.21
CA ALA A 119 -5.14 1.65 -6.75
C ALA A 119 -5.36 1.71 -8.26
N LEU A 120 -4.81 0.74 -9.00
CA LEU A 120 -4.92 0.72 -10.47
C LEU A 120 -6.37 0.54 -10.93
N CYS A 121 -7.20 -0.14 -10.15
CA CYS A 121 -8.63 -0.28 -10.45
C CYS A 121 -9.45 0.93 -10.00
N GLY A 122 -8.82 1.94 -9.39
CA GLY A 122 -9.52 3.10 -8.88
C GLY A 122 -10.33 2.83 -7.62
N LEU A 123 -10.14 1.68 -6.99
CA LEU A 123 -10.93 1.26 -5.83
C LEU A 123 -10.62 2.06 -4.56
N TYR A 124 -9.54 2.83 -4.56
CA TYR A 124 -9.24 3.70 -3.43
C TYR A 124 -10.38 4.69 -3.13
N PHE A 125 -11.21 4.99 -4.12
CA PHE A 125 -12.42 5.79 -3.91
C PHE A 125 -13.46 5.08 -3.05
N ALA A 126 -13.38 3.75 -2.92
CA ALA A 126 -14.29 3.00 -2.05
C ALA A 126 -14.14 3.38 -0.58
N PHE A 127 -12.98 3.87 -0.19
CA PHE A 127 -12.80 4.45 1.15
C PHE A 127 -13.49 5.80 1.30
N GLY A 128 -13.84 6.46 0.19
CA GLY A 128 -14.68 7.63 0.08
C GLY A 128 -14.26 8.85 0.88
N LYS A 129 -13.16 8.78 1.57
CA LYS A 129 -12.83 9.70 2.64
C LYS A 129 -11.34 9.90 2.78
N PHE A 130 -10.68 10.20 1.67
CA PHE A 130 -9.37 10.82 1.78
C PHE A 130 -9.49 12.27 2.22
N SER A 131 -10.70 12.72 2.35
CA SER A 131 -11.00 14.05 2.85
C SER A 131 -11.18 14.03 4.35
#